data_15661b94c791249bd503fabcfd122468
#
_entry.id   15661b94c791249bd503fabcfd122468
#
_cell.length_a   1.000
_cell.length_b   1.000
_cell.length_c   1.000
_cell.angle_alpha   90.00
_cell.angle_beta   90.00
_cell.angle_gamma   90.00
#
_symmetry.space_group_name_H-M   'P 1'
#
loop_
_entity.id
_entity.type
_entity.pdbx_description
1 polymer ?
#
loop_
_entity_poly.entity_id
_entity_poly.type
_entity_poly.pdbx_seq_one_letter_code
_entity_poly.pdbx_strand_id
1 'polypeptide(L)'
;DIQDLDKLKLGQKLRLSYPKSPLNVVTTEVVQYEEAVPFETETREDGSMYKNQTKVLQEGKDGRKKIEARVKKINGIEESRTILSEQVTQEPVKKVIAKGTKTLASMASRGGGALLWPARGSLSSGFGRRWGRMHEGIDIANSVGTPIYAADPGKVIFTGRSSGYGNLIRINHGGGLVTCYGHLKSFAVSSGQYVDRGQLIGYMGNTGNSTGPHLHFEVRVNNSPQNPDRKSVV
;
A
#
# COMPACT_ATOMS: atom_id res chain seq x y z
N ASP A 1 41.60 19.06 -39.42
CA ASP A 1 42.32 19.95 -38.48
C ASP A 1 41.60 21.28 -38.43
N ILE A 2 41.09 21.63 -37.27
CA ILE A 2 40.48 22.95 -37.03
C ILE A 2 41.64 23.90 -36.76
N GLN A 3 41.96 24.72 -37.76
CA GLN A 3 43.04 25.72 -37.64
C GLN A 3 42.59 27.02 -36.99
N ASP A 4 41.27 27.21 -36.84
CA ASP A 4 40.70 28.42 -36.26
C ASP A 4 39.35 28.08 -35.54
N LEU A 5 39.33 28.18 -34.24
CA LEU A 5 38.16 27.86 -33.39
C LEU A 5 37.02 28.84 -33.59
N ASP A 6 37.29 30.04 -34.08
CA ASP A 6 36.26 31.07 -34.28
C ASP A 6 35.45 30.90 -35.60
N LYS A 7 35.83 29.93 -36.42
CA LYS A 7 35.16 29.63 -37.71
C LYS A 7 34.26 28.43 -37.70
N LEU A 8 33.86 27.91 -36.54
CA LEU A 8 32.95 26.79 -36.44
C LEU A 8 31.54 27.21 -36.84
N LYS A 9 30.88 26.41 -37.69
CA LYS A 9 29.49 26.65 -38.11
C LYS A 9 28.51 25.76 -37.36
N LEU A 10 27.33 26.30 -37.06
CA LEU A 10 26.27 25.53 -36.44
C LEU A 10 25.89 24.31 -37.32
N GLY A 11 25.88 23.10 -36.75
CA GLY A 11 25.64 21.84 -37.51
C GLY A 11 26.88 21.21 -38.13
N GLN A 12 28.05 21.78 -37.99
CA GLN A 12 29.31 21.19 -38.49
C GLN A 12 29.63 19.92 -37.69
N LYS A 13 29.81 18.79 -38.40
CA LYS A 13 30.24 17.53 -37.80
C LYS A 13 31.73 17.57 -37.51
N LEU A 14 32.09 17.53 -36.24
CA LEU A 14 33.45 17.43 -35.78
C LEU A 14 33.84 15.98 -35.55
N ARG A 15 34.97 15.57 -36.14
CA ARG A 15 35.54 14.25 -35.86
C ARG A 15 36.57 14.39 -34.74
N LEU A 16 36.20 13.94 -33.56
CA LEU A 16 37.14 13.86 -32.44
C LEU A 16 38.03 12.62 -32.64
N SER A 17 39.29 12.82 -32.80
CA SER A 17 40.30 11.75 -32.81
C SER A 17 41.33 12.07 -31.71
N TYR A 18 41.62 11.08 -30.90
CA TYR A 18 42.80 11.20 -30.03
C TYR A 18 44.06 11.19 -30.86
N PRO A 19 45.02 12.07 -30.62
CA PRO A 19 46.31 12.00 -31.31
C PRO A 19 46.92 10.62 -31.01
N LYS A 20 47.23 9.87 -32.08
CA LYS A 20 47.95 8.61 -31.92
C LYS A 20 49.31 8.92 -31.30
N SER A 21 49.50 8.57 -30.05
CA SER A 21 50.79 8.63 -29.41
C SER A 21 51.78 7.73 -30.19
N PRO A 22 52.95 8.20 -30.51
CA PRO A 22 53.98 7.39 -31.18
C PRO A 22 54.45 6.23 -30.31
N LEU A 23 54.23 6.31 -29.01
CA LEU A 23 54.54 5.28 -28.03
C LEU A 23 53.30 4.99 -27.17
N ASN A 24 52.94 3.70 -27.01
CA ASN A 24 51.95 3.29 -26.04
C ASN A 24 52.60 3.00 -24.71
N VAL A 25 52.20 3.74 -23.69
CA VAL A 25 52.63 3.50 -22.31
C VAL A 25 51.64 2.51 -21.71
N VAL A 26 52.10 1.30 -21.41
CA VAL A 26 51.36 0.27 -20.72
C VAL A 26 51.72 0.25 -19.25
N THR A 27 50.76 0.49 -18.38
CA THR A 27 50.94 0.35 -16.92
C THR A 27 50.06 -0.76 -16.38
N THR A 28 50.58 -1.47 -15.40
CA THR A 28 49.82 -2.51 -14.64
C THR A 28 49.92 -2.13 -13.17
N GLU A 29 48.75 -2.01 -12.56
CA GLU A 29 48.67 -1.68 -11.13
C GLU A 29 47.73 -2.66 -10.42
N VAL A 30 47.94 -2.88 -9.13
CA VAL A 30 47.03 -3.61 -8.28
C VAL A 30 46.24 -2.61 -7.46
N VAL A 31 44.91 -2.68 -7.58
CA VAL A 31 44.00 -1.78 -6.89
C VAL A 31 43.16 -2.57 -5.91
N GLN A 32 42.86 -1.97 -4.76
CA GLN A 32 41.91 -2.53 -3.79
C GLN A 32 40.72 -1.57 -3.65
N TYR A 33 39.53 -2.11 -3.68
CA TYR A 33 38.30 -1.32 -3.49
C TYR A 33 37.22 -2.16 -2.80
N GLU A 34 36.24 -1.49 -2.23
CA GLU A 34 35.06 -2.13 -1.64
C GLU A 34 33.90 -2.06 -2.60
N GLU A 35 33.12 -3.15 -2.66
CA GLU A 35 31.88 -3.25 -3.43
C GLU A 35 30.75 -3.72 -2.51
N ALA A 36 29.55 -3.17 -2.72
CA ALA A 36 28.37 -3.61 -2.00
C ALA A 36 27.92 -4.99 -2.51
N VAL A 37 27.56 -5.88 -1.59
CA VAL A 37 26.90 -7.14 -1.88
C VAL A 37 25.42 -6.94 -1.61
N PRO A 38 24.55 -6.91 -2.64
CA PRO A 38 23.13 -6.64 -2.46
C PRO A 38 22.47 -7.72 -1.62
N PHE A 39 21.51 -7.31 -0.77
CA PHE A 39 20.72 -8.25 0.01
C PHE A 39 19.63 -8.92 -0.84
N GLU A 40 19.26 -10.16 -0.47
CA GLU A 40 18.13 -10.88 -1.03
C GLU A 40 16.84 -10.55 -0.27
N THR A 41 15.69 -10.62 -0.99
CA THR A 41 14.36 -10.49 -0.36
C THR A 41 13.72 -11.86 -0.28
N GLU A 42 13.38 -12.29 0.95
CA GLU A 42 12.64 -13.52 1.26
C GLU A 42 11.17 -13.15 1.54
N THR A 43 10.24 -13.86 0.90
CA THR A 43 8.81 -13.70 1.19
C THR A 43 8.32 -14.90 1.98
N ARG A 44 7.69 -14.66 3.15
CA ARG A 44 7.03 -15.66 3.97
C ARG A 44 5.53 -15.51 3.92
N GLU A 45 4.81 -16.61 3.77
CA GLU A 45 3.36 -16.60 3.81
C GLU A 45 2.85 -16.48 5.25
N ASP A 46 1.83 -15.65 5.46
CA ASP A 46 1.16 -15.45 6.74
C ASP A 46 -0.36 -15.63 6.58
N GLY A 47 -0.87 -16.73 7.11
CA GLY A 47 -2.30 -17.05 7.08
C GLY A 47 -3.18 -16.17 7.98
N SER A 48 -2.59 -15.39 8.87
CA SER A 48 -3.31 -14.42 9.71
C SER A 48 -3.61 -13.12 8.97
N MET A 49 -2.82 -12.79 7.93
CA MET A 49 -2.94 -11.57 7.13
C MET A 49 -3.78 -11.81 5.87
N TYR A 50 -4.55 -10.79 5.48
CA TYR A 50 -5.32 -10.86 4.24
C TYR A 50 -4.44 -10.83 2.99
N LYS A 51 -4.90 -11.55 1.94
CA LYS A 51 -4.28 -11.52 0.61
C LYS A 51 -4.13 -10.08 0.16
N ASN A 52 -2.94 -9.71 -0.32
CA ASN A 52 -2.50 -8.36 -0.70
C ASN A 52 -2.08 -7.44 0.46
N GLN A 53 -2.08 -7.92 1.69
CA GLN A 53 -1.34 -7.26 2.77
C GLN A 53 0.09 -7.79 2.82
N THR A 54 1.03 -6.87 3.01
CA THR A 54 2.44 -7.20 3.23
C THR A 54 2.92 -6.46 4.48
N LYS A 55 3.79 -7.12 5.23
CA LYS A 55 4.44 -6.53 6.41
C LYS A 55 5.92 -6.85 6.35
N VAL A 56 6.75 -5.83 6.47
CA VAL A 56 8.19 -6.05 6.60
C VAL A 56 8.47 -6.58 8.00
N LEU A 57 9.03 -7.78 8.09
CA LEU A 57 9.42 -8.41 9.35
C LEU A 57 10.87 -8.06 9.69
N GLN A 58 11.73 -7.92 8.68
CA GLN A 58 13.12 -7.57 8.80
C GLN A 58 13.55 -6.73 7.60
N GLU A 59 14.17 -5.59 7.86
CA GLU A 59 14.77 -4.78 6.80
C GLU A 59 16.07 -5.42 6.30
N GLY A 60 16.28 -5.35 4.96
CA GLY A 60 17.51 -5.76 4.33
C GLY A 60 18.63 -4.76 4.54
N LYS A 61 19.86 -5.25 4.54
CA LYS A 61 21.06 -4.42 4.57
C LYS A 61 22.10 -5.04 3.66
N ASP A 62 22.66 -4.22 2.76
CA ASP A 62 23.73 -4.65 1.88
C ASP A 62 24.98 -5.06 2.69
N GLY A 63 25.60 -6.12 2.26
CA GLY A 63 26.91 -6.53 2.69
C GLY A 63 28.01 -5.73 2.02
N ARG A 64 29.25 -6.07 2.32
CA ARG A 64 30.45 -5.50 1.69
C ARG A 64 31.45 -6.58 1.36
N LYS A 65 32.09 -6.47 0.21
CA LYS A 65 33.25 -7.27 -0.17
C LYS A 65 34.42 -6.38 -0.53
N LYS A 66 35.60 -6.79 -0.15
CA LYS A 66 36.88 -6.20 -0.56
C LYS A 66 37.38 -6.96 -1.78
N ILE A 67 37.68 -6.22 -2.85
CA ILE A 67 38.18 -6.76 -4.11
C ILE A 67 39.60 -6.26 -4.31
N GLU A 68 40.50 -7.16 -4.64
CA GLU A 68 41.83 -6.85 -5.15
C GLU A 68 41.87 -7.21 -6.63
N ALA A 69 42.18 -6.25 -7.48
CA ALA A 69 42.17 -6.43 -8.92
C ALA A 69 43.45 -5.87 -9.56
N ARG A 70 43.91 -6.57 -10.60
CA ARG A 70 44.96 -6.10 -11.49
C ARG A 70 44.34 -5.33 -12.63
N VAL A 71 44.70 -4.05 -12.75
CA VAL A 71 44.22 -3.16 -13.81
C VAL A 71 45.36 -2.87 -14.78
N LYS A 72 45.14 -3.18 -16.06
CA LYS A 72 46.05 -2.81 -17.15
C LYS A 72 45.50 -1.58 -17.85
N LYS A 73 46.35 -0.54 -17.94
CA LYS A 73 46.03 0.71 -18.60
C LYS A 73 46.97 0.94 -19.79
N ILE A 74 46.42 1.45 -20.87
CA ILE A 74 47.16 1.90 -22.04
C ILE A 74 46.97 3.43 -22.18
N ASN A 75 48.04 4.18 -22.09
CA ASN A 75 48.02 5.64 -22.12
C ASN A 75 47.08 6.24 -21.06
N GLY A 76 47.00 5.60 -19.86
CA GLY A 76 46.19 6.02 -18.75
C GLY A 76 44.70 5.55 -18.82
N ILE A 77 44.28 4.91 -19.92
CA ILE A 77 42.93 4.39 -20.08
C ILE A 77 42.91 2.89 -19.70
N GLU A 78 41.95 2.49 -18.86
CA GLU A 78 41.80 1.09 -18.46
C GLU A 78 41.42 0.23 -19.70
N GLU A 79 42.28 -0.75 -19.97
CA GLU A 79 42.06 -1.73 -21.06
C GLU A 79 41.40 -3.01 -20.55
N SER A 80 41.88 -3.48 -19.38
CA SER A 80 41.39 -4.72 -18.79
C SER A 80 41.55 -4.71 -17.27
N ARG A 81 40.63 -5.43 -16.60
CA ARG A 81 40.64 -5.67 -15.17
C ARG A 81 40.53 -7.15 -14.88
N THR A 82 41.41 -7.68 -14.06
CA THR A 82 41.41 -9.07 -13.64
C THR A 82 41.31 -9.10 -12.12
N ILE A 83 40.27 -9.75 -11.58
CA ILE A 83 40.11 -9.91 -10.13
C ILE A 83 41.12 -10.97 -9.66
N LEU A 84 41.92 -10.60 -8.66
CA LEU A 84 42.93 -11.44 -8.03
C LEU A 84 42.39 -12.14 -6.79
N SER A 85 41.61 -11.41 -5.99
CA SER A 85 40.96 -11.94 -4.80
C SER A 85 39.68 -11.19 -4.48
N GLU A 86 38.71 -11.90 -3.93
CA GLU A 86 37.49 -11.33 -3.35
C GLU A 86 37.33 -11.87 -1.93
N GLN A 87 37.05 -10.97 -0.99
CA GLN A 87 36.78 -11.35 0.40
C GLN A 87 35.53 -10.61 0.89
N VAL A 88 34.51 -11.35 1.31
CA VAL A 88 33.34 -10.76 1.97
C VAL A 88 33.78 -10.29 3.35
N THR A 89 33.66 -8.99 3.59
CA THR A 89 33.99 -8.33 4.87
C THR A 89 32.76 -8.15 5.75
N GLN A 90 31.59 -8.08 5.14
CA GLN A 90 30.30 -8.00 5.83
C GLN A 90 29.26 -8.76 5.02
N GLU A 91 28.64 -9.78 5.63
CA GLU A 91 27.54 -10.51 5.02
C GLU A 91 26.29 -9.64 4.88
N PRO A 92 25.54 -9.74 3.75
CA PRO A 92 24.28 -9.04 3.59
C PRO A 92 23.21 -9.61 4.52
N VAL A 93 22.36 -8.73 5.05
CA VAL A 93 21.18 -9.11 5.85
C VAL A 93 19.98 -9.19 4.94
N LYS A 94 19.32 -10.34 4.85
CA LYS A 94 18.14 -10.55 4.01
C LYS A 94 16.98 -9.67 4.48
N LYS A 95 16.23 -9.10 3.51
CA LYS A 95 14.93 -8.49 3.76
C LYS A 95 13.88 -9.58 3.85
N VAL A 96 13.08 -9.62 4.93
CA VAL A 96 12.00 -10.59 5.10
C VAL A 96 10.66 -9.87 5.08
N ILE A 97 9.77 -10.26 4.15
CA ILE A 97 8.44 -9.70 3.97
C ILE A 97 7.40 -10.78 4.22
N ALA A 98 6.51 -10.58 5.19
CA ALA A 98 5.31 -11.39 5.33
C ALA A 98 4.28 -10.99 4.29
N LYS A 99 3.70 -11.97 3.58
CA LYS A 99 2.62 -11.80 2.60
C LYS A 99 1.39 -12.58 3.05
N GLY A 100 0.27 -11.88 3.21
CA GLY A 100 -0.98 -12.49 3.63
C GLY A 100 -1.54 -13.47 2.58
N THR A 101 -2.12 -14.56 3.07
CA THR A 101 -2.78 -15.59 2.23
C THR A 101 -4.29 -15.70 2.47
N LYS A 102 -4.81 -15.08 3.53
CA LYS A 102 -6.23 -15.09 3.89
C LYS A 102 -7.08 -14.43 2.79
N THR A 103 -8.06 -15.14 2.23
CA THR A 103 -8.96 -14.63 1.18
C THR A 103 -10.34 -14.34 1.73
N LEU A 104 -11.06 -13.37 1.13
CA LEU A 104 -12.45 -13.08 1.50
C LEU A 104 -13.38 -14.29 1.24
N ALA A 105 -13.09 -15.12 0.26
CA ALA A 105 -13.86 -16.34 -0.02
C ALA A 105 -13.83 -17.34 1.15
N SER A 106 -12.71 -17.42 1.90
CA SER A 106 -12.63 -18.26 3.10
C SER A 106 -13.48 -17.73 4.25
N MET A 107 -14.00 -16.50 4.14
CA MET A 107 -14.81 -15.84 5.13
C MET A 107 -16.31 -15.93 4.78
N ALA A 108 -16.66 -15.84 3.50
CA ALA A 108 -18.03 -16.09 3.02
C ALA A 108 -18.51 -17.51 3.39
N SER A 109 -17.57 -18.47 3.53
CA SER A 109 -17.84 -19.86 3.96
C SER A 109 -18.09 -20.00 5.47
N ARG A 110 -17.84 -18.97 6.28
CA ARG A 110 -17.97 -19.03 7.75
C ARG A 110 -19.26 -18.43 8.29
N GLY A 111 -20.12 -17.85 7.45
CA GLY A 111 -21.11 -17.05 8.08
C GLY A 111 -22.45 -16.88 7.40
N GLY A 112 -23.36 -17.79 7.58
CA GLY A 112 -24.75 -17.43 7.79
C GLY A 112 -24.98 -16.77 9.17
N GLY A 113 -24.09 -15.87 9.62
CA GLY A 113 -24.19 -15.19 10.89
C GLY A 113 -24.73 -13.77 10.71
N ALA A 114 -25.69 -13.36 11.58
CA ALA A 114 -26.20 -12.00 11.63
C ALA A 114 -25.05 -10.98 11.72
N LEU A 115 -25.15 -9.85 11.02
CA LEU A 115 -24.19 -8.74 11.10
C LEU A 115 -24.07 -8.25 12.56
N LEU A 116 -22.85 -7.86 12.94
CA LEU A 116 -22.63 -7.24 14.24
C LEU A 116 -23.26 -5.84 14.24
N TRP A 117 -23.93 -5.46 15.33
CA TRP A 117 -24.41 -4.10 15.54
C TRP A 117 -23.21 -3.13 15.61
N PRO A 118 -23.15 -2.12 14.71
CA PRO A 118 -21.88 -1.41 14.43
C PRO A 118 -21.47 -0.37 15.48
N ALA A 119 -22.37 0.07 16.34
CA ALA A 119 -22.09 1.06 17.37
C ALA A 119 -23.03 0.93 18.57
N ARG A 120 -22.60 1.38 19.74
CA ARG A 120 -23.51 1.59 20.88
C ARG A 120 -24.38 2.80 20.61
N GLY A 121 -25.66 2.74 20.98
CA GLY A 121 -26.61 3.84 20.83
C GLY A 121 -28.05 3.37 20.74
N SER A 122 -28.97 4.32 20.64
CA SER A 122 -30.38 4.07 20.43
C SER A 122 -30.75 4.19 18.96
N LEU A 123 -31.62 3.32 18.46
CA LEU A 123 -32.18 3.43 17.12
C LEU A 123 -33.07 4.68 17.08
N SER A 124 -32.59 5.74 16.42
CA SER A 124 -33.32 7.01 16.30
C SER A 124 -34.16 7.08 15.01
N SER A 125 -33.82 6.30 13.99
CA SER A 125 -34.59 6.24 12.76
C SER A 125 -34.40 4.90 12.06
N GLY A 126 -35.53 4.25 11.66
CA GLY A 126 -35.54 2.97 10.95
C GLY A 126 -35.40 3.11 9.44
N PHE A 127 -35.21 1.98 8.79
CA PHE A 127 -35.21 1.80 7.33
C PHE A 127 -36.60 1.99 6.73
N GLY A 128 -36.72 2.62 5.56
CA GLY A 128 -37.96 2.69 4.81
C GLY A 128 -38.39 4.09 4.41
N ARG A 129 -39.58 4.21 3.80
CA ARG A 129 -40.11 5.50 3.36
C ARG A 129 -40.54 6.37 4.55
N ARG A 130 -40.05 7.62 4.58
CA ARG A 130 -40.44 8.63 5.55
C ARG A 130 -40.45 10.02 4.88
N TRP A 131 -41.48 10.81 5.15
CA TRP A 131 -41.64 12.18 4.59
C TRP A 131 -41.38 12.26 3.07
N GLY A 132 -41.90 11.27 2.32
CA GLY A 132 -41.74 11.25 0.87
C GLY A 132 -40.39 10.79 0.33
N ARG A 133 -39.41 10.48 1.20
CA ARG A 133 -38.07 10.01 0.82
C ARG A 133 -37.81 8.61 1.36
N MET A 134 -36.97 7.84 0.64
CA MET A 134 -36.48 6.56 1.11
C MET A 134 -35.29 6.77 2.05
N HIS A 135 -35.34 6.17 3.24
CA HIS A 135 -34.20 6.04 4.14
C HIS A 135 -33.57 4.68 3.92
N GLU A 136 -32.38 4.66 3.30
CA GLU A 136 -31.72 3.45 2.82
C GLU A 136 -30.95 2.70 3.92
N GLY A 137 -30.98 3.18 5.14
CA GLY A 137 -30.32 2.59 6.30
C GLY A 137 -31.10 2.74 7.60
N ILE A 138 -30.37 2.64 8.70
CA ILE A 138 -30.85 2.98 10.04
C ILE A 138 -29.94 4.03 10.65
N ASP A 139 -30.49 4.86 11.55
CA ASP A 139 -29.73 5.84 12.29
C ASP A 139 -29.60 5.42 13.76
N ILE A 140 -28.37 5.30 14.23
CA ILE A 140 -28.01 4.95 15.60
C ILE A 140 -27.45 6.20 16.30
N ALA A 141 -28.23 6.78 17.21
CA ALA A 141 -27.88 7.99 17.92
C ALA A 141 -27.02 7.73 19.15
N ASN A 142 -25.93 8.50 19.28
CA ASN A 142 -25.09 8.57 20.47
C ASN A 142 -24.19 9.80 20.38
N SER A 143 -23.36 10.05 21.39
CA SER A 143 -22.42 11.18 21.44
C SER A 143 -21.38 11.13 20.33
N VAL A 144 -20.95 12.32 19.87
CA VAL A 144 -19.78 12.45 18.99
C VAL A 144 -18.57 11.77 19.62
N GLY A 145 -17.85 10.95 18.81
CA GLY A 145 -16.70 10.20 19.28
C GLY A 145 -17.02 8.78 19.75
N THR A 146 -18.30 8.35 19.76
CA THR A 146 -18.64 6.95 19.99
C THR A 146 -17.94 6.04 18.98
N PRO A 147 -17.25 4.96 19.43
CA PRO A 147 -16.56 4.03 18.54
C PRO A 147 -17.55 3.31 17.60
N ILE A 148 -17.13 3.14 16.36
CA ILE A 148 -17.86 2.42 15.32
C ILE A 148 -17.02 1.22 14.88
N TYR A 149 -17.67 0.07 14.74
CA TYR A 149 -17.02 -1.20 14.46
C TYR A 149 -17.52 -1.80 13.15
N ALA A 150 -16.67 -2.56 12.46
CA ALA A 150 -17.04 -3.30 11.27
C ALA A 150 -18.12 -4.37 11.59
N ALA A 151 -19.23 -4.33 10.89
CA ALA A 151 -20.35 -5.27 11.11
C ALA A 151 -20.00 -6.70 10.72
N ASP A 152 -19.08 -6.88 9.76
CA ASP A 152 -18.55 -8.17 9.32
C ASP A 152 -17.15 -8.00 8.76
N PRO A 153 -16.34 -9.07 8.61
CA PRO A 153 -15.02 -8.95 8.00
C PRO A 153 -15.12 -8.52 6.53
N GLY A 154 -14.16 -7.72 6.07
CA GLY A 154 -14.19 -7.27 4.67
C GLY A 154 -13.04 -6.36 4.28
N LYS A 155 -13.11 -5.91 3.03
CA LYS A 155 -12.18 -4.92 2.47
C LYS A 155 -12.82 -3.55 2.47
N VAL A 156 -12.16 -2.57 3.06
CA VAL A 156 -12.55 -1.16 2.96
C VAL A 156 -12.40 -0.70 1.51
N ILE A 157 -13.52 -0.42 0.85
CA ILE A 157 -13.52 0.01 -0.55
C ILE A 157 -13.62 1.54 -0.71
N PHE A 158 -13.95 2.24 0.37
CA PHE A 158 -14.02 3.71 0.37
C PHE A 158 -13.84 4.26 1.79
N THR A 159 -13.03 5.32 1.91
CA THR A 159 -12.96 6.22 3.07
C THR A 159 -12.83 7.64 2.55
N GLY A 160 -13.72 8.53 2.93
CA GLY A 160 -13.68 9.91 2.44
C GLY A 160 -14.98 10.65 2.66
N ARG A 161 -15.05 11.89 2.14
CA ARG A 161 -16.26 12.70 2.18
C ARG A 161 -17.15 12.39 0.99
N SER A 162 -18.45 12.17 1.24
CA SER A 162 -19.45 11.89 0.22
C SER A 162 -20.66 12.80 0.42
N SER A 163 -21.30 13.21 -0.69
CA SER A 163 -22.48 14.07 -0.66
C SER A 163 -23.61 13.40 0.15
N GLY A 164 -24.23 14.15 1.04
CA GLY A 164 -25.25 13.65 1.97
C GLY A 164 -24.68 12.91 3.18
N TYR A 165 -23.83 11.93 2.99
CA TYR A 165 -23.26 11.09 4.06
C TYR A 165 -22.20 11.79 4.93
N GLY A 166 -21.63 12.93 4.48
CA GLY A 166 -20.48 13.49 5.15
C GLY A 166 -19.25 12.58 5.05
N ASN A 167 -18.59 12.29 6.15
CA ASN A 167 -17.53 11.31 6.19
C ASN A 167 -18.12 9.89 6.17
N LEU A 168 -17.70 9.10 5.19
CA LEU A 168 -18.24 7.79 4.87
C LEU A 168 -17.14 6.72 4.80
N ILE A 169 -17.43 5.55 5.38
CA ILE A 169 -16.70 4.30 5.14
C ILE A 169 -17.63 3.35 4.41
N ARG A 170 -17.08 2.62 3.40
CA ARG A 170 -17.77 1.48 2.78
C ARG A 170 -16.89 0.25 2.86
N ILE A 171 -17.49 -0.87 3.28
CA ILE A 171 -16.78 -2.16 3.42
C ILE A 171 -17.46 -3.19 2.54
N ASN A 172 -16.69 -3.85 1.69
CA ASN A 172 -17.14 -4.99 0.88
C ASN A 172 -16.79 -6.30 1.61
N HIS A 173 -17.81 -7.08 1.92
CA HIS A 173 -17.73 -8.34 2.65
C HIS A 173 -17.68 -9.58 1.73
N GLY A 174 -17.74 -9.37 0.40
CA GLY A 174 -17.89 -10.45 -0.57
C GLY A 174 -19.35 -10.80 -0.85
N GLY A 175 -19.61 -11.68 -1.86
CA GLY A 175 -20.96 -12.12 -2.19
C GLY A 175 -21.96 -11.01 -2.55
N GLY A 176 -21.49 -9.82 -2.94
CA GLY A 176 -22.33 -8.65 -3.21
C GLY A 176 -22.75 -7.87 -1.97
N LEU A 177 -22.34 -8.29 -0.76
CA LEU A 177 -22.64 -7.62 0.50
C LEU A 177 -21.70 -6.44 0.75
N VAL A 178 -22.28 -5.25 0.96
CA VAL A 178 -21.54 -4.00 1.30
C VAL A 178 -22.23 -3.34 2.48
N THR A 179 -21.46 -2.86 3.46
CA THR A 179 -21.96 -2.00 4.52
C THR A 179 -21.42 -0.58 4.37
N CYS A 180 -22.25 0.41 4.72
CA CYS A 180 -21.92 1.84 4.67
C CYS A 180 -22.07 2.45 6.06
N TYR A 181 -21.13 3.31 6.43
CA TYR A 181 -21.06 3.98 7.73
C TYR A 181 -20.90 5.48 7.50
N GLY A 182 -21.99 6.23 7.63
CA GLY A 182 -22.09 7.66 7.35
C GLY A 182 -22.00 8.55 8.59
N HIS A 183 -21.86 9.87 8.36
CA HIS A 183 -21.80 10.95 9.34
C HIS A 183 -20.67 10.89 10.34
N LEU A 184 -19.56 10.19 10.01
CA LEU A 184 -18.44 9.98 10.91
C LEU A 184 -17.72 11.30 11.26
N LYS A 185 -17.11 11.34 12.45
CA LYS A 185 -16.15 12.36 12.86
C LYS A 185 -14.79 12.13 12.20
N SER A 186 -14.32 10.89 12.27
CA SER A 186 -12.98 10.50 11.75
C SER A 186 -12.91 9.01 11.43
N PHE A 187 -11.91 8.65 10.64
CA PHE A 187 -11.61 7.29 10.21
C PHE A 187 -10.51 6.70 11.07
N ALA A 188 -10.61 5.42 11.43
CA ALA A 188 -9.54 4.61 12.05
C ALA A 188 -8.95 3.60 11.04
N VAL A 189 -9.44 3.60 9.80
CA VAL A 189 -9.02 2.72 8.71
C VAL A 189 -8.87 3.50 7.42
N SER A 190 -8.17 2.91 6.44
CA SER A 190 -7.93 3.49 5.11
C SER A 190 -8.53 2.62 4.00
N SER A 191 -8.85 3.23 2.85
CA SER A 191 -9.28 2.50 1.67
C SER A 191 -8.23 1.48 1.23
N GLY A 192 -8.67 0.28 0.86
CA GLY A 192 -7.83 -0.87 0.54
C GLY A 192 -7.50 -1.78 1.72
N GLN A 193 -7.64 -1.31 2.95
CA GLN A 193 -7.40 -2.08 4.17
C GLN A 193 -8.43 -3.20 4.35
N TYR A 194 -7.98 -4.35 4.87
CA TYR A 194 -8.87 -5.41 5.34
C TYR A 194 -9.14 -5.23 6.83
N VAL A 195 -10.38 -5.51 7.24
CA VAL A 195 -10.85 -5.42 8.61
C VAL A 195 -11.53 -6.70 9.05
N ASP A 196 -11.39 -7.03 10.32
CA ASP A 196 -12.12 -8.12 10.95
C ASP A 196 -13.48 -7.64 11.49
N ARG A 197 -14.43 -8.58 11.69
CA ARG A 197 -15.70 -8.31 12.37
C ARG A 197 -15.42 -7.76 13.77
N GLY A 198 -16.06 -6.66 14.12
CA GLY A 198 -15.86 -5.99 15.40
C GLY A 198 -14.56 -5.17 15.50
N GLN A 199 -13.81 -5.04 14.43
CA GLN A 199 -12.66 -4.14 14.39
C GLN A 199 -13.13 -2.68 14.40
N LEU A 200 -12.45 -1.83 15.20
CA LEU A 200 -12.67 -0.38 15.19
C LEU A 200 -12.34 0.20 13.80
N ILE A 201 -13.32 0.92 13.23
CA ILE A 201 -13.17 1.52 11.89
C ILE A 201 -13.26 3.05 11.88
N GLY A 202 -13.85 3.64 12.91
CA GLY A 202 -13.99 5.10 12.99
C GLY A 202 -14.77 5.52 14.21
N TYR A 203 -15.15 6.80 14.23
CA TYR A 203 -15.84 7.41 15.34
C TYR A 203 -17.07 8.18 14.86
N MET A 204 -18.18 8.07 15.60
CA MET A 204 -19.44 8.76 15.34
C MET A 204 -19.25 10.27 15.30
N GLY A 205 -19.91 10.92 14.37
CA GLY A 205 -19.87 12.37 14.21
C GLY A 205 -21.24 12.97 13.97
N ASN A 206 -21.23 14.12 13.28
CA ASN A 206 -22.39 14.87 12.84
C ASN A 206 -22.05 15.60 11.52
N THR A 207 -21.39 14.88 10.59
CA THR A 207 -20.92 15.45 9.32
C THR A 207 -21.92 15.18 8.21
N GLY A 208 -21.91 16.02 7.16
CA GLY A 208 -22.82 15.89 6.03
C GLY A 208 -24.24 16.39 6.34
N ASN A 209 -25.25 15.73 5.77
CA ASN A 209 -26.65 16.10 5.96
C ASN A 209 -27.23 15.40 7.21
N SER A 210 -26.89 15.92 8.37
CA SER A 210 -27.23 15.35 9.67
C SER A 210 -27.75 16.44 10.63
N THR A 211 -28.79 16.15 11.37
CA THR A 211 -29.42 17.07 12.32
C THR A 211 -28.93 16.92 13.76
N GLY A 212 -28.16 15.86 14.05
CA GLY A 212 -27.61 15.57 15.35
C GLY A 212 -26.62 14.41 15.29
N PRO A 213 -25.81 14.17 16.33
CA PRO A 213 -24.81 13.10 16.33
C PRO A 213 -25.46 11.72 16.20
N HIS A 214 -25.15 11.00 15.12
CA HIS A 214 -25.58 9.62 14.89
C HIS A 214 -24.67 8.92 13.87
N LEU A 215 -24.75 7.60 13.83
CA LEU A 215 -24.25 6.77 12.75
C LEU A 215 -25.41 6.45 11.81
N HIS A 216 -25.28 6.83 10.54
CA HIS A 216 -26.10 6.29 9.46
C HIS A 216 -25.49 4.98 8.97
N PHE A 217 -26.20 3.86 9.15
CA PHE A 217 -25.71 2.52 8.81
C PHE A 217 -26.58 1.88 7.74
N GLU A 218 -25.96 1.48 6.62
CA GLU A 218 -26.63 0.76 5.54
C GLU A 218 -26.05 -0.63 5.35
N VAL A 219 -26.92 -1.53 4.94
CA VAL A 219 -26.58 -2.84 4.41
C VAL A 219 -27.07 -2.92 2.97
N ARG A 220 -26.19 -3.24 2.03
CA ARG A 220 -26.50 -3.36 0.62
C ARG A 220 -26.15 -4.75 0.10
N VAL A 221 -27.07 -5.37 -0.63
CA VAL A 221 -26.83 -6.61 -1.35
C VAL A 221 -26.98 -6.34 -2.84
N ASN A 222 -25.93 -6.59 -3.62
CA ASN A 222 -25.86 -6.27 -5.04
C ASN A 222 -26.27 -4.82 -5.33
N ASN A 223 -25.76 -3.90 -4.50
CA ASN A 223 -26.03 -2.45 -4.51
C ASN A 223 -27.47 -2.03 -4.11
N SER A 224 -28.37 -2.96 -3.81
CA SER A 224 -29.73 -2.68 -3.33
C SER A 224 -29.75 -2.56 -1.81
N PRO A 225 -30.28 -1.46 -1.23
CA PRO A 225 -30.39 -1.28 0.21
C PRO A 225 -31.31 -2.35 0.83
N GLN A 226 -30.88 -2.89 1.94
CA GLN A 226 -31.63 -3.87 2.75
C GLN A 226 -31.89 -3.29 4.14
N ASN A 227 -32.97 -3.73 4.79
CA ASN A 227 -33.28 -3.31 6.14
C ASN A 227 -32.25 -3.92 7.14
N PRO A 228 -31.37 -3.11 7.77
CA PRO A 228 -30.36 -3.63 8.71
C PRO A 228 -30.95 -4.18 10.01
N ASP A 229 -32.20 -3.84 10.34
CA ASP A 229 -32.91 -4.22 11.57
C ASP A 229 -33.43 -5.67 11.51
N ARG A 230 -33.50 -6.26 10.31
CA ARG A 230 -33.91 -7.65 10.14
C ARG A 230 -32.74 -8.56 10.49
N LYS A 231 -32.92 -9.44 11.48
CA LYS A 231 -31.93 -10.41 12.01
C LYS A 231 -31.37 -11.41 11.00
N SER A 232 -31.68 -11.27 9.73
CA SER A 232 -31.24 -12.12 8.64
C SER A 232 -31.16 -11.28 7.36
N VAL A 233 -30.06 -10.59 7.18
CA VAL A 233 -29.61 -10.15 5.86
C VAL A 233 -28.64 -11.23 5.38
N VAL A 234 -29.18 -12.28 4.78
CA VAL A 234 -28.45 -13.29 4.01
C VAL A 234 -29.01 -13.26 2.62
#